data_9d70b94496c4529e5f8e980a92bb63e2
#
_entry.id   9d70b94496c4529e5f8e980a92bb63e2
#
_cell.length_a   1.000
_cell.length_b   1.000
_cell.length_c   1.000
_cell.angle_alpha   90.00
_cell.angle_beta   90.00
_cell.angle_gamma   90.00
#
_symmetry.space_group_name_H-M   'P 1'
#
loop_
_entity.id
_entity.type
_entity.pdbx_description
1 polymer ?
#
loop_
_entity_poly.entity_id
_entity_poly.type
_entity_poly.pdbx_seq_one_letter_code
_entity_poly.pdbx_strand_id
1 'polypeptide(L)'
;MNEEQQKAVLSLNDTLLIAGAGSGKTHTIINKINYLIDTNIYKEKEILVISFTNESVNDIKRKCDREIDITTFHKLAINIIKDENYHLAGNTLDYIINEYFESYAKTNKKTNQIIKRICIETTISNLKTYIKTFINLYKANYSSIDTLWNLYNKSHFINKDYLKIILDIFLIYQRELESSGTHDFNDLIINAEKLISNNIKKVPYKFIIIDEFQDTSYTRLNLVLAIKKINNAKIFFVGDDYQSIYRFSGLDLNIFLNIKEYIPEITILKLVINYRNNQETINLANKFIMQNKKQIEKTVICQKNLNKPIKIVYFSNKQTIINKIIPDLFGTTLIMGRNNKDKYDYNIKETENLKFLTIHKSKGLEFDN
;
A
#
# COMPACT_ATOMS: atom_id res chain seq x y z
N MET A 1 -11.34 -21.65 -14.51
CA MET A 1 -9.99 -21.45 -13.93
C MET A 1 -8.95 -22.18 -14.77
N ASN A 2 -7.76 -21.58 -14.96
CA ASN A 2 -6.61 -22.28 -15.53
C ASN A 2 -5.90 -23.15 -14.46
N GLU A 3 -4.89 -23.92 -14.86
CA GLU A 3 -4.17 -24.84 -13.95
C GLU A 3 -3.49 -24.13 -12.77
N GLU A 4 -2.86 -22.95 -13.00
CA GLU A 4 -2.18 -22.22 -11.93
C GLU A 4 -3.20 -21.66 -10.92
N GLN A 5 -4.31 -21.10 -11.41
CA GLN A 5 -5.41 -20.66 -10.55
C GLN A 5 -5.98 -21.83 -9.74
N GLN A 6 -6.15 -22.98 -10.38
CA GLN A 6 -6.66 -24.20 -9.70
C GLN A 6 -5.67 -24.68 -8.62
N LYS A 7 -4.37 -24.73 -8.90
CA LYS A 7 -3.33 -25.04 -7.90
C LYS A 7 -3.37 -24.07 -6.72
N ALA A 8 -3.55 -22.77 -6.97
CA ALA A 8 -3.64 -21.77 -5.93
C ALA A 8 -4.90 -21.94 -5.07
N VAL A 9 -6.04 -22.24 -5.70
CA VAL A 9 -7.32 -22.48 -5.01
C VAL A 9 -7.25 -23.74 -4.12
N LEU A 10 -6.62 -24.79 -4.58
CA LEU A 10 -6.52 -26.07 -3.85
C LEU A 10 -5.45 -26.07 -2.76
N SER A 11 -4.50 -25.14 -2.78
CA SER A 11 -3.41 -25.08 -1.77
C SER A 11 -3.97 -24.81 -0.37
N LEU A 12 -3.69 -25.67 0.60
CA LEU A 12 -4.04 -25.50 2.01
C LEU A 12 -2.88 -25.03 2.88
N ASN A 13 -1.70 -24.86 2.30
CA ASN A 13 -0.53 -24.35 2.97
C ASN A 13 -0.51 -22.82 2.99
N ASP A 14 0.34 -22.25 3.85
CA ASP A 14 0.69 -20.82 3.73
C ASP A 14 1.19 -20.58 2.31
N THR A 15 0.59 -19.61 1.62
CA THR A 15 0.84 -19.42 0.19
C THR A 15 1.03 -17.95 -0.13
N LEU A 16 2.07 -17.62 -0.90
CA LEU A 16 2.20 -16.37 -1.62
C LEU A 16 1.87 -16.61 -3.10
N LEU A 17 0.79 -16.01 -3.58
CA LEU A 17 0.41 -16.02 -4.99
C LEU A 17 0.91 -14.75 -5.67
N ILE A 18 1.93 -14.89 -6.51
CA ILE A 18 2.44 -13.82 -7.35
C ILE A 18 1.55 -13.73 -8.60
N ALA A 19 0.80 -12.65 -8.71
CA ALA A 19 -0.27 -12.53 -9.71
C ALA A 19 -0.24 -11.14 -10.36
N GLY A 20 0.26 -11.05 -11.57
CA GLY A 20 0.36 -9.78 -12.32
C GLY A 20 -0.99 -9.12 -12.60
N ALA A 21 -0.95 -7.88 -13.10
CA ALA A 21 -2.15 -7.19 -13.55
C ALA A 21 -2.90 -8.04 -14.59
N GLY A 22 -4.23 -8.17 -14.45
CA GLY A 22 -5.04 -8.91 -15.40
C GLY A 22 -4.92 -10.44 -15.36
N SER A 23 -4.24 -11.03 -14.35
CA SER A 23 -4.10 -12.48 -14.20
C SER A 23 -5.28 -13.16 -13.50
N GLY A 24 -6.30 -12.41 -13.08
CA GLY A 24 -7.46 -12.94 -12.39
C GLY A 24 -7.27 -13.09 -10.87
N LYS A 25 -6.51 -12.21 -10.21
CA LYS A 25 -6.32 -12.18 -8.75
C LYS A 25 -7.63 -12.32 -7.98
N THR A 26 -8.56 -11.39 -8.17
CA THR A 26 -9.86 -11.38 -7.48
C THR A 26 -10.66 -12.64 -7.76
N HIS A 27 -10.66 -13.11 -9.00
CA HIS A 27 -11.33 -14.37 -9.38
C HIS A 27 -10.74 -15.57 -8.61
N THR A 28 -9.42 -15.63 -8.47
CA THR A 28 -8.75 -16.70 -7.71
C THR A 28 -9.06 -16.60 -6.21
N ILE A 29 -9.11 -15.40 -5.63
CA ILE A 29 -9.51 -15.16 -4.24
C ILE A 29 -10.93 -15.66 -3.99
N ILE A 30 -11.90 -15.28 -4.82
CA ILE A 30 -13.29 -15.71 -4.66
C ILE A 30 -13.44 -17.25 -4.76
N ASN A 31 -12.79 -17.85 -5.75
CA ASN A 31 -12.82 -19.32 -5.88
C ASN A 31 -12.14 -20.01 -4.70
N LYS A 32 -11.08 -19.42 -4.13
CA LYS A 32 -10.43 -19.92 -2.92
C LYS A 32 -11.39 -19.90 -1.74
N ILE A 33 -12.11 -18.81 -1.52
CA ILE A 33 -13.10 -18.67 -0.46
C ILE A 33 -14.19 -19.75 -0.63
N ASN A 34 -14.77 -19.85 -1.82
CA ASN A 34 -15.80 -20.84 -2.11
C ASN A 34 -15.30 -22.28 -1.86
N TYR A 35 -14.11 -22.60 -2.35
CA TYR A 35 -13.51 -23.92 -2.13
C TYR A 35 -13.39 -24.26 -0.63
N LEU A 36 -12.88 -23.35 0.18
CA LEU A 36 -12.69 -23.56 1.62
C LEU A 36 -14.02 -23.81 2.37
N ILE A 37 -15.08 -23.10 1.96
CA ILE A 37 -16.41 -23.20 2.57
C ILE A 37 -17.14 -24.45 2.05
N ASP A 38 -17.19 -24.64 0.74
CA ASP A 38 -17.94 -25.74 0.10
C ASP A 38 -17.40 -27.14 0.49
N THR A 39 -16.07 -27.19 0.75
CA THR A 39 -15.41 -28.40 1.25
C THR A 39 -15.47 -28.56 2.78
N ASN A 40 -16.12 -27.63 3.49
CA ASN A 40 -16.21 -27.58 4.96
C ASN A 40 -14.86 -27.58 5.69
N ILE A 41 -13.77 -27.09 5.05
CA ILE A 41 -12.46 -26.96 5.68
C ILE A 41 -12.46 -25.82 6.70
N TYR A 42 -13.11 -24.69 6.37
CA TYR A 42 -13.31 -23.56 7.26
C TYR A 42 -14.76 -23.06 7.20
N LYS A 43 -15.25 -22.55 8.33
CA LYS A 43 -16.54 -21.84 8.41
C LYS A 43 -16.35 -20.39 7.96
N GLU A 44 -17.42 -19.77 7.45
CA GLU A 44 -17.38 -18.38 6.99
C GLU A 44 -16.73 -17.42 7.99
N LYS A 45 -17.13 -17.47 9.27
CA LYS A 45 -16.59 -16.66 10.37
C LYS A 45 -15.11 -16.92 10.69
N GLU A 46 -14.52 -17.99 10.19
CA GLU A 46 -13.11 -18.32 10.38
C GLU A 46 -12.22 -17.78 9.25
N ILE A 47 -12.83 -17.19 8.21
CA ILE A 47 -12.13 -16.63 7.06
C ILE A 47 -12.11 -15.10 7.17
N LEU A 48 -10.94 -14.53 7.03
CA LEU A 48 -10.72 -13.07 6.96
C LEU A 48 -10.09 -12.71 5.62
N VAL A 49 -10.68 -11.73 4.94
CA VAL A 49 -10.07 -11.13 3.75
C VAL A 49 -9.70 -9.68 4.05
N ILE A 50 -8.44 -9.34 3.82
CA ILE A 50 -7.93 -7.98 4.00
C ILE A 50 -7.52 -7.44 2.64
N SER A 51 -7.96 -6.23 2.31
CA SER A 51 -7.47 -5.50 1.15
C SER A 51 -6.97 -4.10 1.56
N PHE A 52 -6.19 -3.49 0.68
CA PHE A 52 -5.52 -2.22 0.98
C PHE A 52 -6.46 -1.03 0.96
N THR A 53 -7.43 -1.01 0.03
CA THR A 53 -8.36 0.11 -0.16
C THR A 53 -9.82 -0.30 0.09
N ASN A 54 -10.66 0.69 0.41
CA ASN A 54 -12.10 0.45 0.52
C ASN A 54 -12.73 0.05 -0.81
N GLU A 55 -12.21 0.54 -1.94
CA GLU A 55 -12.66 0.20 -3.28
C GLU A 55 -12.43 -1.29 -3.55
N SER A 56 -11.24 -1.81 -3.25
CA SER A 56 -10.93 -3.25 -3.39
C SER A 56 -11.77 -4.11 -2.45
N VAL A 57 -11.99 -3.66 -1.20
CA VAL A 57 -12.90 -4.34 -0.25
C VAL A 57 -14.31 -4.42 -0.83
N ASN A 58 -14.83 -3.32 -1.38
CA ASN A 58 -16.18 -3.28 -1.96
C ASN A 58 -16.28 -4.15 -3.24
N ASP A 59 -15.22 -4.19 -4.06
CA ASP A 59 -15.19 -5.04 -5.26
C ASP A 59 -15.23 -6.53 -4.88
N ILE A 60 -14.45 -6.95 -3.87
CA ILE A 60 -14.47 -8.32 -3.38
C ILE A 60 -15.84 -8.66 -2.78
N LYS A 61 -16.41 -7.77 -1.93
CA LYS A 61 -17.75 -7.94 -1.34
C LYS A 61 -18.84 -8.11 -2.40
N ARG A 62 -18.80 -7.31 -3.46
CA ARG A 62 -19.80 -7.40 -4.55
C ARG A 62 -19.72 -8.72 -5.32
N LYS A 63 -18.53 -9.33 -5.40
CA LYS A 63 -18.27 -10.56 -6.14
C LYS A 63 -18.35 -11.83 -5.27
N CYS A 64 -18.45 -11.67 -3.95
CA CYS A 64 -18.45 -12.77 -3.00
C CYS A 64 -19.84 -12.88 -2.34
N ASP A 65 -20.53 -13.97 -2.58
CA ASP A 65 -21.87 -14.24 -2.04
C ASP A 65 -21.84 -14.94 -0.67
N ARG A 66 -20.69 -14.87 0.06
CA ARG A 66 -20.48 -15.49 1.36
C ARG A 66 -20.44 -14.45 2.48
N GLU A 67 -20.94 -14.82 3.66
CA GLU A 67 -20.92 -13.98 4.86
C GLU A 67 -19.58 -14.08 5.60
N ILE A 68 -18.50 -13.61 4.96
CA ILE A 68 -17.16 -13.59 5.52
C ILE A 68 -16.72 -12.16 5.86
N ASP A 69 -15.75 -12.04 6.76
CA ASP A 69 -15.16 -10.74 7.08
C ASP A 69 -14.23 -10.25 5.96
N ILE A 70 -14.66 -9.22 5.23
CA ILE A 70 -13.85 -8.53 4.21
C ILE A 70 -13.64 -7.09 4.65
N THR A 71 -12.39 -6.69 4.89
CA THR A 71 -12.10 -5.41 5.55
C THR A 71 -10.75 -4.82 5.13
N THR A 72 -10.43 -3.62 5.63
CA THR A 72 -9.06 -3.04 5.55
C THR A 72 -8.32 -3.27 6.86
N PHE A 73 -6.98 -3.15 6.87
CA PHE A 73 -6.17 -3.24 8.08
C PHE A 73 -6.63 -2.30 9.21
N HIS A 74 -6.96 -1.06 8.86
CA HIS A 74 -7.40 -0.08 9.86
C HIS A 74 -8.76 -0.46 10.48
N LYS A 75 -9.72 -0.91 9.66
CA LYS A 75 -11.02 -1.36 10.16
C LYS A 75 -10.89 -2.62 11.01
N LEU A 76 -10.01 -3.56 10.62
CA LEU A 76 -9.69 -4.73 11.44
C LEU A 76 -9.12 -4.31 12.80
N ALA A 77 -8.14 -3.41 12.81
CA ALA A 77 -7.55 -2.90 14.06
C ALA A 77 -8.60 -2.23 14.95
N ILE A 78 -9.44 -1.36 14.39
CA ILE A 78 -10.56 -0.73 15.12
C ILE A 78 -11.49 -1.78 15.72
N ASN A 79 -11.86 -2.81 14.97
CA ASN A 79 -12.74 -3.88 15.45
C ASN A 79 -12.10 -4.70 16.60
N ILE A 80 -10.79 -4.89 16.58
CA ILE A 80 -10.05 -5.57 17.65
C ILE A 80 -10.05 -4.72 18.94
N ILE A 81 -9.87 -3.40 18.80
CA ILE A 81 -9.76 -2.45 19.93
C ILE A 81 -11.14 -2.06 20.50
N LYS A 82 -12.25 -2.38 19.84
CA LYS A 82 -13.61 -1.83 19.91
C LYS A 82 -14.22 -1.56 21.31
N ASP A 83 -13.68 -2.12 22.38
CA ASP A 83 -14.19 -1.89 23.75
C ASP A 83 -13.43 -0.78 24.51
N GLU A 84 -12.47 -0.14 23.86
CA GLU A 84 -11.68 0.94 24.43
C GLU A 84 -12.11 2.27 23.82
N ASN A 85 -12.17 3.30 24.65
CA ASN A 85 -12.40 4.68 24.19
C ASN A 85 -11.20 5.13 23.36
N TYR A 86 -11.18 4.83 22.07
CA TYR A 86 -10.14 5.34 21.18
C TYR A 86 -10.66 6.56 20.40
N HIS A 87 -9.80 7.55 20.29
CA HIS A 87 -10.04 8.72 19.45
C HIS A 87 -8.93 8.82 18.40
N LEU A 88 -9.32 9.15 17.17
CA LEU A 88 -8.33 9.37 16.11
C LEU A 88 -7.67 10.73 16.27
N ALA A 89 -6.35 10.75 16.13
CA ALA A 89 -5.52 11.96 16.27
C ALA A 89 -5.77 13.03 15.18
N GLY A 90 -6.53 12.71 14.13
CA GLY A 90 -6.84 13.66 13.06
C GLY A 90 -5.60 14.34 12.47
N ASN A 91 -5.58 15.68 12.51
CA ASN A 91 -4.48 16.49 12.00
C ASN A 91 -3.42 16.87 13.05
N THR A 92 -3.35 16.16 14.18
CA THR A 92 -2.47 16.48 15.32
C THR A 92 -0.99 16.60 14.89
N LEU A 93 -0.51 15.70 14.01
CA LEU A 93 0.87 15.78 13.54
C LEU A 93 1.13 17.06 12.72
N ASP A 94 0.21 17.46 11.86
CA ASP A 94 0.33 18.72 11.09
C ASP A 94 0.32 19.95 12.02
N TYR A 95 -0.55 19.94 13.03
CA TYR A 95 -0.61 20.98 14.02
C TYR A 95 0.72 21.09 14.78
N ILE A 96 1.26 20.00 15.30
CA ILE A 96 2.52 19.98 16.05
C ILE A 96 3.69 20.43 15.16
N ILE A 97 3.76 19.98 13.92
CA ILE A 97 4.79 20.43 12.98
C ILE A 97 4.70 21.94 12.81
N ASN A 98 3.52 22.50 12.58
CA ASN A 98 3.34 23.94 12.42
C ASN A 98 3.74 24.71 13.67
N GLU A 99 3.26 24.30 14.84
CA GLU A 99 3.58 24.90 16.14
C GLU A 99 5.10 24.88 16.42
N TYR A 100 5.75 23.76 16.10
CA TYR A 100 7.21 23.63 16.27
C TYR A 100 7.97 24.69 15.48
N PHE A 101 7.60 24.93 14.23
CA PHE A 101 8.27 25.94 13.38
C PHE A 101 7.86 27.38 13.71
N GLU A 102 6.65 27.62 14.13
CA GLU A 102 6.13 28.98 14.39
C GLU A 102 6.47 29.52 15.76
N SER A 103 6.54 28.65 16.77
CA SER A 103 6.78 29.03 18.17
C SER A 103 8.13 28.52 18.68
N TYR A 104 8.27 27.19 18.81
CA TYR A 104 9.43 26.58 19.47
C TYR A 104 10.76 26.91 18.77
N ALA A 105 10.82 26.78 17.46
CA ALA A 105 12.03 27.02 16.70
C ALA A 105 12.48 28.50 16.73
N LYS A 106 11.54 29.43 16.87
CA LYS A 106 11.87 30.86 16.95
C LYS A 106 12.49 31.23 18.31
N THR A 107 12.06 30.59 19.39
CA THR A 107 12.55 30.85 20.75
C THR A 107 13.84 30.09 21.06
N ASN A 108 14.05 28.92 20.44
CA ASN A 108 15.24 28.10 20.66
C ASN A 108 16.35 28.42 19.65
N LYS A 109 17.40 29.15 20.10
CA LYS A 109 18.52 29.60 19.23
C LYS A 109 19.21 28.44 18.49
N LYS A 110 19.43 27.30 19.16
CA LYS A 110 20.09 26.12 18.55
C LYS A 110 19.23 25.52 17.42
N THR A 111 17.95 25.31 17.68
CA THR A 111 16.99 24.80 16.70
C THR A 111 16.86 25.75 15.50
N ASN A 112 16.79 27.06 15.76
CA ASN A 112 16.73 28.06 14.68
C ASN A 112 17.98 28.02 13.78
N GLN A 113 19.18 27.86 14.36
CA GLN A 113 20.42 27.70 13.59
C GLN A 113 20.41 26.41 12.73
N ILE A 114 19.92 25.30 13.26
CA ILE A 114 19.77 24.05 12.52
C ILE A 114 18.81 24.26 11.32
N ILE A 115 17.64 24.84 11.56
CA ILE A 115 16.66 25.10 10.48
C ILE A 115 17.25 26.04 9.42
N LYS A 116 17.97 27.09 9.81
CA LYS A 116 18.62 27.98 8.84
C LYS A 116 19.65 27.26 7.97
N ARG A 117 20.44 26.34 8.54
CA ARG A 117 21.36 25.50 7.76
C ARG A 117 20.65 24.61 6.75
N ILE A 118 19.60 23.92 7.19
CA ILE A 118 18.80 23.06 6.31
C ILE A 118 18.12 23.88 5.21
N CYS A 119 17.61 25.06 5.53
CA CYS A 119 16.89 25.91 4.58
C CYS A 119 17.80 26.63 3.56
N ILE A 120 19.12 26.40 3.57
CA ILE A 120 20.00 26.76 2.45
C ILE A 120 19.66 25.90 1.21
N GLU A 121 19.29 24.63 1.41
CA GLU A 121 19.02 23.67 0.33
C GLU A 121 17.53 23.43 0.06
N THR A 122 16.64 23.81 1.00
CA THR A 122 15.20 23.55 0.89
C THR A 122 14.36 24.66 1.51
N THR A 123 13.06 24.68 1.22
CA THR A 123 12.10 25.60 1.86
C THR A 123 11.54 25.01 3.15
N ILE A 124 11.07 25.87 4.07
CA ILE A 124 10.37 25.42 5.29
C ILE A 124 9.16 24.56 4.96
N SER A 125 8.41 24.87 3.91
CA SER A 125 7.26 24.08 3.47
C SER A 125 7.66 22.68 3.06
N ASN A 126 8.72 22.53 2.29
CA ASN A 126 9.25 21.24 1.89
C ASN A 126 9.79 20.46 3.10
N LEU A 127 10.47 21.15 4.03
CA LEU A 127 10.98 20.54 5.25
C LEU A 127 9.84 19.99 6.12
N LYS A 128 8.76 20.75 6.32
CA LYS A 128 7.54 20.28 7.03
C LYS A 128 6.96 19.02 6.39
N THR A 129 6.84 19.01 5.06
CA THR A 129 6.36 17.88 4.30
C THR A 129 7.27 16.64 4.44
N TYR A 130 8.59 16.86 4.39
CA TYR A 130 9.58 15.81 4.58
C TYR A 130 9.49 15.18 5.98
N ILE A 131 9.40 16.00 7.03
CA ILE A 131 9.28 15.54 8.43
C ILE A 131 8.01 14.72 8.61
N LYS A 132 6.87 15.23 8.14
CA LYS A 132 5.60 14.49 8.19
C LYS A 132 5.70 13.13 7.52
N THR A 133 6.26 13.11 6.31
CA THR A 133 6.45 11.87 5.54
C THR A 133 7.36 10.91 6.29
N PHE A 134 8.49 11.39 6.80
CA PHE A 134 9.43 10.57 7.56
C PHE A 134 8.77 9.94 8.80
N ILE A 135 8.07 10.73 9.61
CA ILE A 135 7.41 10.23 10.82
C ILE A 135 6.38 9.14 10.49
N ASN A 136 5.56 9.35 9.46
CA ASN A 136 4.59 8.35 9.02
C ASN A 136 5.26 7.07 8.52
N LEU A 137 6.32 7.18 7.71
CA LEU A 137 7.11 6.05 7.25
C LEU A 137 7.77 5.29 8.40
N TYR A 138 8.31 6.04 9.35
CA TYR A 138 8.95 5.48 10.53
C TYR A 138 7.96 4.67 11.37
N LYS A 139 6.80 5.24 11.71
CA LYS A 139 5.75 4.56 12.49
C LYS A 139 5.18 3.34 11.76
N ALA A 140 5.11 3.35 10.44
CA ALA A 140 4.65 2.20 9.69
C ALA A 140 5.60 1.00 9.73
N ASN A 141 6.90 1.24 9.95
CA ASN A 141 7.93 0.21 9.87
C ASN A 141 8.68 -0.04 11.19
N TYR A 142 8.72 0.95 12.08
CA TYR A 142 9.44 0.88 13.34
C TYR A 142 8.58 1.45 14.46
N SER A 143 8.39 0.70 15.52
CA SER A 143 7.57 1.12 16.67
C SER A 143 8.40 1.66 17.87
N SER A 144 9.73 1.56 17.83
CA SER A 144 10.60 1.88 18.96
C SER A 144 11.36 3.20 18.76
N ILE A 145 11.21 4.11 19.70
CA ILE A 145 11.98 5.35 19.75
C ILE A 145 13.50 5.13 19.81
N ASP A 146 13.93 4.03 20.40
CA ASP A 146 15.35 3.68 20.50
C ASP A 146 16.00 3.50 19.13
N THR A 147 15.25 2.94 18.17
CA THR A 147 15.73 2.83 16.79
C THR A 147 15.96 4.21 16.17
N LEU A 148 15.09 5.19 16.44
CA LEU A 148 15.26 6.56 15.94
C LEU A 148 16.46 7.26 16.61
N TRP A 149 16.68 7.05 17.91
CA TRP A 149 17.87 7.52 18.61
C TRP A 149 19.15 6.90 18.03
N ASN A 150 19.14 5.58 17.73
CA ASN A 150 20.27 4.90 17.13
C ASN A 150 20.58 5.46 15.71
N LEU A 151 19.56 5.76 14.91
CA LEU A 151 19.73 6.43 13.63
C LEU A 151 20.38 7.81 13.79
N TYR A 152 19.88 8.61 14.74
CA TYR A 152 20.44 9.91 15.05
C TYR A 152 21.93 9.81 15.46
N ASN A 153 22.27 8.90 16.36
CA ASN A 153 23.63 8.74 16.87
C ASN A 153 24.62 8.27 15.81
N LYS A 154 24.19 7.42 14.88
CA LYS A 154 25.01 6.88 13.79
C LYS A 154 25.11 7.77 12.56
N SER A 155 24.30 8.84 12.45
CA SER A 155 24.23 9.67 11.26
C SER A 155 25.34 10.71 11.19
N HIS A 156 25.71 11.10 9.95
CA HIS A 156 26.65 12.16 9.65
C HIS A 156 25.99 13.56 9.73
N PHE A 157 26.81 14.63 9.78
CA PHE A 157 26.46 15.99 10.15
C PHE A 157 25.14 16.53 9.56
N ILE A 158 24.97 16.53 8.24
CA ILE A 158 23.75 17.07 7.56
C ILE A 158 22.52 16.23 7.95
N ASN A 159 22.61 14.92 7.85
CA ASN A 159 21.50 14.03 8.22
C ASN A 159 21.16 14.13 9.71
N LYS A 160 22.14 14.43 10.54
CA LYS A 160 21.97 14.63 11.99
C LYS A 160 21.10 15.83 12.32
N ASP A 161 21.23 16.92 11.57
CA ASP A 161 20.40 18.12 11.71
C ASP A 161 18.91 17.82 11.39
N TYR A 162 18.65 17.13 10.29
CA TYR A 162 17.29 16.67 9.94
C TYR A 162 16.71 15.73 11.03
N LEU A 163 17.48 14.72 11.42
CA LEU A 163 17.05 13.75 12.43
C LEU A 163 16.83 14.39 13.79
N LYS A 164 17.56 15.46 14.16
CA LYS A 164 17.32 16.20 15.40
C LYS A 164 15.94 16.84 15.43
N ILE A 165 15.54 17.51 14.34
CA ILE A 165 14.21 18.13 14.24
C ILE A 165 13.13 17.05 14.24
N ILE A 166 13.34 15.97 13.50
CA ILE A 166 12.40 14.83 13.45
C ILE A 166 12.20 14.22 14.83
N LEU A 167 13.29 13.98 15.59
CA LEU A 167 13.24 13.45 16.94
C LEU A 167 12.44 14.36 17.88
N ASP A 168 12.73 15.66 17.86
CA ASP A 168 12.03 16.62 18.72
C ASP A 168 10.53 16.62 18.43
N ILE A 169 10.13 16.69 17.17
CA ILE A 169 8.73 16.68 16.75
C ILE A 169 8.09 15.32 17.06
N PHE A 170 8.78 14.21 16.81
CA PHE A 170 8.28 12.88 17.11
C PHE A 170 7.99 12.70 18.59
N LEU A 171 8.90 13.16 19.48
CA LEU A 171 8.72 13.11 20.94
C LEU A 171 7.54 13.95 21.41
N ILE A 172 7.38 15.17 20.86
CA ILE A 172 6.22 16.02 21.16
C ILE A 172 4.94 15.32 20.71
N TYR A 173 4.95 14.77 19.51
CA TYR A 173 3.79 14.07 18.92
C TYR A 173 3.37 12.85 19.75
N GLN A 174 4.32 12.00 20.16
CA GLN A 174 4.01 10.84 20.99
C GLN A 174 3.43 11.23 22.33
N ARG A 175 3.99 12.25 23.01
CA ARG A 175 3.46 12.76 24.28
C ARG A 175 2.04 13.32 24.12
N GLU A 176 1.77 14.03 23.03
CA GLU A 176 0.43 14.57 22.75
C GLU A 176 -0.59 13.46 22.55
N LEU A 177 -0.24 12.42 21.78
CA LEU A 177 -1.08 11.24 21.60
C LEU A 177 -1.38 10.54 22.93
N GLU A 178 -0.35 10.33 23.76
CA GLU A 178 -0.48 9.70 25.08
C GLU A 178 -1.33 10.55 26.04
N SER A 179 -1.10 11.87 26.11
CA SER A 179 -1.80 12.78 27.02
C SER A 179 -3.27 12.99 26.65
N SER A 180 -3.56 12.99 25.35
CA SER A 180 -4.94 13.14 24.84
C SER A 180 -5.71 11.81 24.71
N GLY A 181 -5.04 10.67 24.94
CA GLY A 181 -5.64 9.35 24.70
C GLY A 181 -6.02 9.10 23.24
N THR A 182 -5.36 9.81 22.29
CA THR A 182 -5.63 9.66 20.87
C THR A 182 -4.61 8.76 20.20
N HIS A 183 -4.99 8.17 19.05
CA HIS A 183 -4.16 7.27 18.28
C HIS A 183 -4.13 7.67 16.82
N ASP A 184 -2.97 7.59 16.19
CA ASP A 184 -2.94 7.64 14.72
C ASP A 184 -3.20 6.24 14.11
N PHE A 185 -3.29 6.20 12.78
CA PHE A 185 -3.61 4.96 12.06
C PHE A 185 -2.58 3.84 12.27
N ASN A 186 -1.31 4.16 12.47
CA ASN A 186 -0.29 3.15 12.75
C ASN A 186 -0.39 2.64 14.19
N ASP A 187 -0.67 3.53 15.16
CA ASP A 187 -0.87 3.15 16.55
C ASP A 187 -2.04 2.18 16.72
N LEU A 188 -3.13 2.38 15.97
CA LEU A 188 -4.26 1.44 15.98
C LEU A 188 -3.80 0.02 15.59
N ILE A 189 -3.01 -0.12 14.53
CA ILE A 189 -2.53 -1.42 14.08
C ILE A 189 -1.58 -2.03 15.11
N ILE A 190 -0.66 -1.23 15.68
CA ILE A 190 0.29 -1.66 16.70
C ILE A 190 -0.44 -2.09 17.97
N ASN A 191 -1.45 -1.33 18.42
CA ASN A 191 -2.22 -1.68 19.61
C ASN A 191 -3.06 -2.94 19.39
N ALA A 192 -3.69 -3.08 18.23
CA ALA A 192 -4.41 -4.31 17.90
C ALA A 192 -3.48 -5.53 17.90
N GLU A 193 -2.26 -5.40 17.33
CA GLU A 193 -1.24 -6.44 17.37
C GLU A 193 -0.87 -6.83 18.82
N LYS A 194 -0.60 -5.84 19.69
CA LYS A 194 -0.28 -6.08 21.10
C LYS A 194 -1.42 -6.79 21.85
N LEU A 195 -2.67 -6.39 21.61
CA LEU A 195 -3.85 -7.02 22.25
C LEU A 195 -3.98 -8.50 21.85
N ILE A 196 -3.72 -8.82 20.57
CA ILE A 196 -3.72 -10.21 20.08
C ILE A 196 -2.51 -10.98 20.64
N SER A 197 -1.30 -10.46 20.49
CA SER A 197 -0.06 -11.13 20.92
C SER A 197 -0.05 -11.45 22.40
N ASN A 198 -0.62 -10.58 23.24
CA ASN A 198 -0.77 -10.78 24.69
C ASN A 198 -2.01 -11.62 25.07
N ASN A 199 -2.74 -12.14 24.06
CA ASN A 199 -3.96 -12.94 24.26
C ASN A 199 -5.08 -12.20 25.06
N ILE A 200 -5.09 -10.86 25.03
CA ILE A 200 -6.10 -10.01 25.67
C ILE A 200 -7.38 -10.01 24.84
N LYS A 201 -7.25 -9.93 23.51
CA LYS A 201 -8.36 -10.03 22.57
C LYS A 201 -8.23 -11.29 21.72
N LYS A 202 -9.37 -11.89 21.40
CA LYS A 202 -9.46 -13.08 20.56
C LYS A 202 -10.25 -12.76 19.30
N VAL A 203 -9.80 -13.30 18.16
CA VAL A 203 -10.50 -13.22 16.87
C VAL A 203 -10.72 -14.67 16.35
N PRO A 204 -11.77 -14.93 15.56
CA PRO A 204 -12.10 -16.29 15.16
C PRO A 204 -11.29 -16.82 13.97
N TYR A 205 -10.45 -15.99 13.35
CA TYR A 205 -9.85 -16.23 12.05
C TYR A 205 -8.82 -17.36 12.07
N LYS A 206 -9.04 -18.35 11.22
CA LYS A 206 -8.15 -19.50 10.99
C LYS A 206 -7.59 -19.54 9.56
N PHE A 207 -8.16 -18.75 8.65
CA PHE A 207 -7.65 -18.55 7.30
C PHE A 207 -7.69 -17.07 6.94
N ILE A 208 -6.54 -16.51 6.56
CA ILE A 208 -6.38 -15.07 6.30
C ILE A 208 -5.92 -14.88 4.86
N ILE A 209 -6.70 -14.16 4.07
CA ILE A 209 -6.38 -13.79 2.70
C ILE A 209 -5.99 -12.30 2.71
N ILE A 210 -4.86 -11.96 2.09
CA ILE A 210 -4.44 -10.57 1.93
C ILE A 210 -4.25 -10.28 0.46
N ASP A 211 -5.09 -9.38 -0.07
CA ASP A 211 -4.96 -8.87 -1.43
C ASP A 211 -4.02 -7.66 -1.46
N GLU A 212 -3.37 -7.42 -2.61
CA GLU A 212 -2.38 -6.36 -2.83
C GLU A 212 -1.23 -6.39 -1.79
N PHE A 213 -0.76 -7.60 -1.42
CA PHE A 213 0.22 -7.80 -0.36
C PHE A 213 1.54 -7.05 -0.55
N GLN A 214 1.93 -6.71 -1.79
CA GLN A 214 3.10 -5.87 -2.08
C GLN A 214 3.00 -4.45 -1.47
N ASP A 215 1.79 -4.03 -1.08
CA ASP A 215 1.53 -2.74 -0.42
C ASP A 215 1.39 -2.92 1.10
N THR A 216 2.17 -3.80 1.71
CA THR A 216 2.18 -4.00 3.17
C THR A 216 3.31 -3.23 3.86
N SER A 217 3.22 -3.13 5.20
CA SER A 217 4.26 -2.58 6.08
C SER A 217 4.54 -3.58 7.20
N TYR A 218 5.63 -3.39 7.93
CA TYR A 218 5.98 -4.28 9.04
C TYR A 218 4.90 -4.32 10.13
N THR A 219 4.29 -3.19 10.48
CA THR A 219 3.22 -3.16 11.48
C THR A 219 2.01 -3.99 11.06
N ARG A 220 1.63 -3.94 9.77
CA ARG A 220 0.54 -4.74 9.20
C ARG A 220 0.87 -6.23 9.17
N LEU A 221 2.09 -6.57 8.73
CA LEU A 221 2.55 -7.96 8.75
C LEU A 221 2.54 -8.52 10.17
N ASN A 222 3.05 -7.77 11.15
CA ASN A 222 3.11 -8.21 12.55
C ASN A 222 1.71 -8.51 13.12
N LEU A 223 0.70 -7.69 12.83
CA LEU A 223 -0.68 -7.97 13.23
C LEU A 223 -1.17 -9.31 12.65
N VAL A 224 -0.89 -9.57 11.37
CA VAL A 224 -1.29 -10.84 10.72
C VAL A 224 -0.54 -12.02 11.32
N LEU A 225 0.77 -11.89 11.56
CA LEU A 225 1.58 -12.94 12.18
C LEU A 225 1.16 -13.21 13.62
N ALA A 226 0.72 -12.18 14.37
CA ALA A 226 0.15 -12.35 15.71
C ALA A 226 -1.13 -13.21 15.67
N ILE A 227 -2.07 -12.88 14.77
CA ILE A 227 -3.30 -13.69 14.59
C ILE A 227 -2.93 -15.11 14.14
N LYS A 228 -2.03 -15.26 13.17
CA LYS A 228 -1.52 -16.55 12.72
C LYS A 228 -1.01 -17.41 13.86
N LYS A 229 -0.17 -16.84 14.70
CA LYS A 229 0.48 -17.54 15.83
C LYS A 229 -0.54 -17.98 16.87
N ILE A 230 -1.46 -17.10 17.27
CA ILE A 230 -2.44 -17.41 18.33
C ILE A 230 -3.49 -18.41 17.87
N ASN A 231 -3.96 -18.32 16.63
CA ASN A 231 -5.04 -19.15 16.10
C ASN A 231 -4.55 -20.36 15.27
N ASN A 232 -3.24 -20.51 15.11
CA ASN A 232 -2.66 -21.45 14.14
C ASN A 232 -3.26 -21.26 12.73
N ALA A 233 -3.48 -19.99 12.35
CA ALA A 233 -4.14 -19.65 11.10
C ALA A 233 -3.24 -19.88 9.90
N LYS A 234 -3.86 -20.26 8.76
CA LYS A 234 -3.20 -20.32 7.46
C LYS A 234 -3.33 -18.99 6.74
N ILE A 235 -2.34 -18.68 5.89
CA ILE A 235 -2.24 -17.41 5.19
C ILE A 235 -2.21 -17.63 3.69
N PHE A 236 -2.95 -16.79 2.97
CA PHE A 236 -2.94 -16.72 1.52
C PHE A 236 -2.70 -15.29 1.07
N PHE A 237 -1.45 -14.95 0.77
CA PHE A 237 -1.06 -13.64 0.25
C PHE A 237 -1.20 -13.60 -1.26
N VAL A 238 -1.77 -12.53 -1.78
CA VAL A 238 -1.90 -12.28 -3.22
C VAL A 238 -1.31 -10.91 -3.54
N GLY A 239 -0.46 -10.83 -4.54
CA GLY A 239 0.15 -9.55 -4.88
C GLY A 239 0.98 -9.57 -6.15
N ASP A 240 1.45 -8.38 -6.53
CA ASP A 240 2.28 -8.13 -7.70
C ASP A 240 3.37 -7.10 -7.38
N ASP A 241 4.61 -7.55 -7.28
CA ASP A 241 5.75 -6.66 -7.01
C ASP A 241 5.91 -5.56 -8.07
N TYR A 242 5.47 -5.79 -9.33
CA TYR A 242 5.46 -4.79 -10.39
C TYR A 242 4.50 -3.63 -10.12
N GLN A 243 3.48 -3.82 -9.26
CA GLN A 243 2.50 -2.83 -8.88
C GLN A 243 2.82 -2.11 -7.55
N SER A 244 3.98 -2.33 -6.96
CA SER A 244 4.39 -1.64 -5.73
C SER A 244 4.83 -0.21 -6.05
N ILE A 245 3.90 0.75 -6.01
CA ILE A 245 4.14 2.17 -6.30
C ILE A 245 3.92 3.10 -5.10
N TYR A 246 3.61 2.56 -3.92
CA TYR A 246 3.30 3.33 -2.71
C TYR A 246 4.42 3.31 -1.65
N ARG A 247 5.67 3.11 -2.05
CA ARG A 247 6.81 3.10 -1.11
C ARG A 247 6.90 4.37 -0.27
N PHE A 248 6.50 5.51 -0.83
CA PHE A 248 6.49 6.80 -0.13
C PHE A 248 5.47 6.89 1.02
N SER A 249 4.56 5.93 1.17
CA SER A 249 3.57 5.85 2.25
C SER A 249 3.91 4.82 3.34
N GLY A 250 5.16 4.36 3.43
CA GLY A 250 5.61 3.43 4.46
C GLY A 250 5.51 1.95 4.11
N LEU A 251 5.20 1.65 2.86
CA LEU A 251 5.11 0.28 2.38
C LEU A 251 6.49 -0.23 1.99
N ASP A 252 6.81 -1.45 2.38
CA ASP A 252 8.13 -2.03 2.11
C ASP A 252 8.02 -3.30 1.26
N LEU A 253 8.41 -3.18 -0.01
CA LEU A 253 8.43 -4.28 -0.96
C LEU A 253 9.37 -5.42 -0.52
N ASN A 254 10.37 -5.16 0.33
CA ASN A 254 11.26 -6.21 0.83
C ASN A 254 10.49 -7.28 1.61
N ILE A 255 9.39 -6.93 2.27
CA ILE A 255 8.52 -7.89 2.96
C ILE A 255 7.96 -8.92 1.96
N PHE A 256 7.49 -8.45 0.81
CA PHE A 256 6.97 -9.31 -0.25
C PHE A 256 8.06 -10.17 -0.87
N LEU A 257 9.22 -9.58 -1.17
CA LEU A 257 10.33 -10.26 -1.83
C LEU A 257 10.99 -11.32 -0.92
N ASN A 258 11.04 -11.05 0.39
CA ASN A 258 11.72 -11.88 1.39
C ASN A 258 10.74 -12.55 2.36
N ILE A 259 9.52 -12.84 1.92
CA ILE A 259 8.47 -13.39 2.79
C ILE A 259 8.88 -14.68 3.52
N LYS A 260 9.79 -15.46 2.96
CA LYS A 260 10.34 -16.66 3.59
C LYS A 260 11.13 -16.40 4.88
N GLU A 261 11.62 -15.18 5.09
CA GLU A 261 12.25 -14.79 6.36
C GLU A 261 11.24 -14.74 7.51
N TYR A 262 9.96 -14.47 7.20
CA TYR A 262 8.87 -14.38 8.16
C TYR A 262 8.04 -15.67 8.26
N ILE A 263 7.90 -16.39 7.14
CA ILE A 263 7.17 -17.65 7.04
C ILE A 263 8.02 -18.61 6.19
N PRO A 264 8.96 -19.35 6.81
CA PRO A 264 9.93 -20.18 6.08
C PRO A 264 9.28 -21.20 5.15
N GLU A 265 8.19 -21.83 5.57
CA GLU A 265 7.48 -22.90 4.85
C GLU A 265 6.44 -22.37 3.83
N ILE A 266 6.43 -21.05 3.53
CA ILE A 266 5.46 -20.51 2.60
C ILE A 266 5.67 -21.06 1.17
N THR A 267 4.61 -21.52 0.56
CA THR A 267 4.59 -21.96 -0.84
C THR A 267 4.43 -20.74 -1.74
N ILE A 268 5.30 -20.60 -2.75
CA ILE A 268 5.19 -19.53 -3.73
C ILE A 268 4.62 -20.07 -5.02
N LEU A 269 3.48 -19.53 -5.45
CA LEU A 269 2.80 -19.84 -6.70
C LEU A 269 2.76 -18.61 -7.59
N LYS A 270 2.69 -18.80 -8.91
CA LYS A 270 2.64 -17.70 -9.90
C LYS A 270 1.45 -17.89 -10.83
N LEU A 271 0.74 -16.80 -11.15
CA LEU A 271 -0.19 -16.74 -12.27
C LEU A 271 0.50 -16.13 -13.47
N VAL A 272 0.66 -16.91 -14.53
CA VAL A 272 1.40 -16.46 -15.72
C VAL A 272 0.49 -15.98 -16.87
N ILE A 273 -0.80 -16.32 -16.86
CA ILE A 273 -1.73 -15.94 -17.92
C ILE A 273 -2.35 -14.57 -17.62
N ASN A 274 -2.24 -13.65 -18.57
CA ASN A 274 -2.88 -12.34 -18.52
C ASN A 274 -4.11 -12.33 -19.42
N TYR A 275 -5.26 -11.96 -18.87
CA TYR A 275 -6.55 -11.91 -19.58
C TYR A 275 -6.96 -10.49 -20.01
N ARG A 276 -6.22 -9.47 -19.53
CA ARG A 276 -6.55 -8.05 -19.74
C ARG A 276 -5.87 -7.48 -20.96
N ASN A 277 -4.55 -7.51 -20.98
CA ASN A 277 -3.71 -6.83 -21.95
C ASN A 277 -3.30 -7.77 -23.11
N ASN A 278 -2.87 -7.19 -24.22
CA ASN A 278 -2.23 -7.91 -25.33
C ASN A 278 -0.74 -8.17 -25.05
N GLN A 279 -0.14 -9.11 -25.79
CA GLN A 279 1.24 -9.54 -25.55
C GLN A 279 2.26 -8.42 -25.80
N GLU A 280 2.03 -7.52 -26.77
CA GLU A 280 2.95 -6.42 -27.09
C GLU A 280 3.05 -5.42 -25.93
N THR A 281 1.90 -5.06 -25.33
CA THR A 281 1.87 -4.17 -24.14
C THR A 281 2.57 -4.82 -22.95
N ILE A 282 2.34 -6.12 -22.73
CA ILE A 282 3.00 -6.89 -21.66
C ILE A 282 4.51 -6.91 -21.88
N ASN A 283 4.98 -7.17 -23.10
CA ASN A 283 6.41 -7.23 -23.43
C ASN A 283 7.10 -5.89 -23.17
N LEU A 284 6.44 -4.77 -23.56
CA LEU A 284 6.98 -3.43 -23.31
C LEU A 284 7.04 -3.11 -21.82
N ALA A 285 5.97 -3.42 -21.07
CA ALA A 285 5.92 -3.22 -19.63
C ALA A 285 6.98 -4.05 -18.91
N ASN A 286 7.16 -5.31 -19.27
CA ASN A 286 8.19 -6.19 -18.74
C ASN A 286 9.59 -5.64 -19.02
N LYS A 287 9.86 -5.22 -20.28
CA LYS A 287 11.17 -4.63 -20.65
C LYS A 287 11.50 -3.38 -19.82
N PHE A 288 10.50 -2.57 -19.49
CA PHE A 288 10.67 -1.40 -18.64
C PHE A 288 10.94 -1.79 -17.18
N ILE A 289 10.11 -2.66 -16.61
CA ILE A 289 10.17 -3.02 -15.19
C ILE A 289 11.43 -3.82 -14.86
N MET A 290 11.85 -4.72 -15.74
CA MET A 290 13.05 -5.56 -15.55
C MET A 290 14.38 -4.80 -15.62
N GLN A 291 14.36 -3.49 -15.88
CA GLN A 291 15.54 -2.64 -15.62
C GLN A 291 15.87 -2.59 -14.12
N ASN A 292 14.86 -2.77 -13.26
CA ASN A 292 15.06 -2.94 -11.82
C ASN A 292 15.34 -4.42 -11.51
N LYS A 293 16.61 -4.77 -11.31
CA LYS A 293 17.06 -6.14 -11.01
C LYS A 293 16.53 -6.76 -9.70
N LYS A 294 15.84 -5.97 -8.86
CA LYS A 294 15.22 -6.46 -7.62
C LYS A 294 13.81 -7.03 -7.85
N GLN A 295 13.24 -6.85 -9.02
CA GLN A 295 11.91 -7.37 -9.35
C GLN A 295 11.94 -8.87 -9.63
N ILE A 296 10.84 -9.54 -9.33
CA ILE A 296 10.69 -10.98 -9.59
C ILE A 296 10.45 -11.18 -11.09
N GLU A 297 11.31 -11.93 -11.73
CA GLU A 297 11.12 -12.27 -13.15
C GLU A 297 9.84 -13.08 -13.34
N LYS A 298 9.00 -12.62 -14.28
CA LYS A 298 7.73 -13.24 -14.63
C LYS A 298 7.62 -13.43 -16.12
N THR A 299 7.38 -14.67 -16.52
CA THR A 299 6.95 -14.96 -17.88
C THR A 299 5.43 -14.80 -17.94
N VAL A 300 4.95 -13.71 -18.54
CA VAL A 300 3.51 -13.43 -18.66
C VAL A 300 3.08 -13.69 -20.09
N ILE A 301 2.08 -14.53 -20.25
CA ILE A 301 1.55 -14.98 -21.55
C ILE A 301 0.14 -14.41 -21.73
N CYS A 302 -0.13 -13.87 -22.92
CA CYS A 302 -1.47 -13.47 -23.32
C CYS A 302 -1.84 -14.12 -24.65
N GLN A 303 -3.12 -14.48 -24.78
CA GLN A 303 -3.68 -15.02 -26.01
C GLN A 303 -4.20 -13.93 -26.98
N LYS A 304 -4.23 -12.66 -26.53
CA LYS A 304 -4.70 -11.51 -27.31
C LYS A 304 -3.53 -10.85 -28.02
N ASN A 305 -3.58 -10.80 -29.33
CA ASN A 305 -2.65 -10.03 -30.16
C ASN A 305 -3.41 -8.85 -30.77
N LEU A 306 -2.88 -7.66 -30.62
CA LEU A 306 -3.38 -6.44 -31.27
C LEU A 306 -2.28 -5.86 -32.16
N ASN A 307 -2.68 -5.39 -33.34
CA ASN A 307 -1.72 -4.78 -34.23
C ASN A 307 -1.39 -3.35 -33.76
N LYS A 308 -0.12 -3.13 -33.38
CA LYS A 308 0.40 -1.82 -32.94
C LYS A 308 -0.41 -1.15 -31.81
N PRO A 309 -0.58 -1.81 -30.65
CA PRO A 309 -1.41 -1.29 -29.54
C PRO A 309 -0.84 -0.05 -28.87
N ILE A 310 0.41 0.32 -29.18
CA ILE A 310 1.13 1.44 -28.57
C ILE A 310 1.48 2.46 -29.63
N LYS A 311 1.07 3.72 -29.40
CA LYS A 311 1.38 4.87 -30.24
C LYS A 311 2.20 5.89 -29.45
N ILE A 312 3.34 6.28 -29.97
CA ILE A 312 4.16 7.36 -29.41
C ILE A 312 3.92 8.62 -30.24
N VAL A 313 3.51 9.69 -29.57
CA VAL A 313 3.22 10.97 -30.22
C VAL A 313 4.15 12.04 -29.68
N TYR A 314 4.93 12.67 -30.55
CA TYR A 314 5.75 13.83 -30.25
C TYR A 314 4.95 15.12 -30.48
N PHE A 315 5.02 16.07 -29.56
CA PHE A 315 4.27 17.31 -29.65
C PHE A 315 5.08 18.48 -29.08
N SER A 316 4.77 19.68 -29.55
CA SER A 316 5.35 20.94 -29.05
C SER A 316 4.40 21.73 -28.13
N ASN A 317 3.09 21.53 -28.29
CA ASN A 317 2.08 22.26 -27.52
C ASN A 317 1.23 21.29 -26.66
N LYS A 318 1.33 21.43 -25.35
CA LYS A 318 0.61 20.60 -24.38
C LYS A 318 -0.91 20.76 -24.44
N GLN A 319 -1.40 21.97 -24.70
CA GLN A 319 -2.84 22.27 -24.63
C GLN A 319 -3.61 21.74 -25.83
N THR A 320 -2.96 21.58 -26.98
CA THR A 320 -3.61 21.18 -28.23
C THR A 320 -3.48 19.68 -28.52
N ILE A 321 -2.49 18.99 -27.91
CA ILE A 321 -2.22 17.58 -28.23
C ILE A 321 -3.39 16.67 -27.88
N ILE A 322 -4.02 16.91 -26.73
CA ILE A 322 -5.14 16.09 -26.25
C ILE A 322 -6.31 16.15 -27.21
N ASN A 323 -6.67 17.35 -27.67
CA ASN A 323 -7.75 17.55 -28.64
C ASN A 323 -7.50 16.88 -29.99
N LYS A 324 -6.23 16.62 -30.36
CA LYS A 324 -5.86 15.91 -31.59
C LYS A 324 -5.94 14.39 -31.46
N ILE A 325 -5.73 13.86 -30.23
CA ILE A 325 -5.68 12.41 -30.01
C ILE A 325 -7.05 11.85 -29.64
N ILE A 326 -7.83 12.56 -28.81
CA ILE A 326 -9.13 12.09 -28.30
C ILE A 326 -10.08 11.61 -29.40
N PRO A 327 -10.25 12.30 -30.53
CA PRO A 327 -11.21 11.88 -31.60
C PRO A 327 -10.92 10.50 -32.18
N ASP A 328 -9.67 10.01 -32.05
CA ASP A 328 -9.25 8.70 -32.57
C ASP A 328 -9.48 7.56 -31.58
N LEU A 329 -9.97 7.85 -30.35
CA LEU A 329 -10.13 6.87 -29.27
C LEU A 329 -11.59 6.44 -29.13
N PHE A 330 -11.81 5.14 -29.00
CA PHE A 330 -13.12 4.55 -28.80
C PHE A 330 -13.22 3.93 -27.40
N GLY A 331 -14.41 4.01 -26.77
CA GLY A 331 -14.65 3.47 -25.44
C GLY A 331 -14.21 4.39 -24.31
N THR A 332 -13.96 3.81 -23.15
CA THR A 332 -13.51 4.53 -21.97
C THR A 332 -12.01 4.85 -22.06
N THR A 333 -11.66 6.10 -21.81
CA THR A 333 -10.29 6.58 -21.94
C THR A 333 -9.79 7.19 -20.63
N LEU A 334 -8.60 6.77 -20.20
CA LEU A 334 -7.90 7.34 -19.06
C LEU A 334 -6.66 8.11 -19.53
N ILE A 335 -6.61 9.39 -19.18
CA ILE A 335 -5.38 10.18 -19.27
C ILE A 335 -4.68 10.14 -17.93
N MET A 336 -3.43 9.71 -17.91
CA MET A 336 -2.62 9.65 -16.69
C MET A 336 -1.56 10.73 -16.67
N GLY A 337 -1.48 11.45 -15.53
CA GLY A 337 -0.42 12.40 -15.26
C GLY A 337 0.38 12.04 -14.01
N ARG A 338 1.52 12.69 -13.82
CA ARG A 338 2.31 12.54 -12.59
C ARG A 338 1.65 13.29 -11.43
N ASN A 339 1.12 14.48 -11.69
CA ASN A 339 0.54 15.37 -10.69
C ASN A 339 -0.88 15.80 -11.09
N ASN A 340 -1.69 16.20 -10.11
CA ASN A 340 -3.03 16.74 -10.40
C ASN A 340 -2.98 18.02 -11.28
N LYS A 341 -1.86 18.78 -11.22
CA LYS A 341 -1.65 19.97 -12.05
C LYS A 341 -1.61 19.66 -13.55
N ASP A 342 -1.16 18.46 -13.93
CA ASP A 342 -1.06 18.04 -15.32
C ASP A 342 -2.42 18.13 -16.03
N LYS A 343 -3.53 17.91 -15.33
CA LYS A 343 -4.89 18.09 -15.87
C LYS A 343 -5.10 19.49 -16.45
N TYR A 344 -4.62 20.50 -15.75
CA TYR A 344 -4.75 21.91 -16.15
C TYR A 344 -3.71 22.29 -17.22
N ASP A 345 -2.47 21.82 -17.08
CA ASP A 345 -1.39 22.07 -18.03
C ASP A 345 -1.71 21.54 -19.43
N TYR A 346 -2.43 20.43 -19.51
CA TYR A 346 -2.89 19.81 -20.76
C TYR A 346 -4.32 20.18 -21.16
N ASN A 347 -4.99 21.08 -20.42
CA ASN A 347 -6.37 21.51 -20.65
C ASN A 347 -7.35 20.34 -20.83
N ILE A 348 -7.26 19.34 -19.94
CA ILE A 348 -8.07 18.11 -20.03
C ILE A 348 -9.48 18.40 -19.47
N LYS A 349 -10.47 18.30 -20.34
CA LYS A 349 -11.90 18.37 -19.98
C LYS A 349 -12.45 16.96 -19.86
N GLU A 350 -12.82 16.58 -18.64
CA GLU A 350 -13.40 15.25 -18.38
C GLU A 350 -14.82 15.15 -18.92
N THR A 351 -15.16 13.94 -19.36
CA THR A 351 -16.50 13.54 -19.80
C THR A 351 -16.86 12.21 -19.17
N GLU A 352 -18.03 11.66 -19.47
CA GLU A 352 -18.42 10.32 -19.02
C GLU A 352 -17.39 9.24 -19.42
N ASN A 353 -16.85 9.34 -20.62
CA ASN A 353 -15.91 8.36 -21.20
C ASN A 353 -14.44 8.78 -21.13
N LEU A 354 -14.13 10.00 -20.67
CA LEU A 354 -12.77 10.52 -20.57
C LEU A 354 -12.48 11.01 -19.17
N LYS A 355 -11.55 10.35 -18.48
CA LYS A 355 -11.13 10.73 -17.13
C LYS A 355 -9.66 11.07 -17.06
N PHE A 356 -9.29 11.94 -16.12
CA PHE A 356 -7.91 12.21 -15.75
C PHE A 356 -7.63 11.71 -14.34
N LEU A 357 -6.58 10.91 -14.21
CA LEU A 357 -6.09 10.48 -12.88
C LEU A 357 -4.57 10.58 -12.83
N THR A 358 -4.04 10.76 -11.63
CA THR A 358 -2.61 10.54 -11.44
C THR A 358 -2.31 9.05 -11.50
N ILE A 359 -1.09 8.68 -11.91
CA ILE A 359 -0.61 7.29 -11.95
C ILE A 359 -0.94 6.54 -10.64
N HIS A 360 -0.79 7.21 -9.48
CA HIS A 360 -1.12 6.60 -8.19
C HIS A 360 -2.62 6.32 -7.99
N LYS A 361 -3.49 7.21 -8.48
CA LYS A 361 -4.95 7.04 -8.37
C LYS A 361 -5.52 6.06 -9.38
N SER A 362 -4.80 5.79 -10.47
CA SER A 362 -5.25 4.86 -11.52
C SER A 362 -4.97 3.39 -11.19
N LYS A 363 -4.19 3.11 -10.13
CA LYS A 363 -3.88 1.74 -9.72
C LYS A 363 -5.15 0.95 -9.44
N GLY A 364 -5.25 -0.24 -10.02
CA GLY A 364 -6.40 -1.14 -9.85
C GLY A 364 -7.58 -0.87 -10.79
N LEU A 365 -7.55 0.23 -11.56
CA LEU A 365 -8.61 0.56 -12.52
C LEU A 365 -8.33 -0.02 -13.91
N GLU A 366 -9.40 -0.13 -14.71
CA GLU A 366 -9.38 -0.63 -16.08
C GLU A 366 -10.09 0.34 -17.01
N PHE A 367 -9.49 0.58 -18.18
CA PHE A 367 -10.00 1.42 -19.26
C PHE A 367 -9.67 0.80 -20.61
N ASP A 368 -10.42 1.15 -21.64
CA ASP A 368 -10.19 0.65 -23.00
C ASP A 368 -8.95 1.29 -23.65
N ASN A 369 -8.70 2.57 -23.32
CA ASN A 369 -7.55 3.35 -23.80
C ASN A 369 -6.82 4.06 -22.68
#